data_5a2accaa7e71c52e4aafb25a9059ea3d
#
_entry.id   5a2accaa7e71c52e4aafb25a9059ea3d
#
_cell.length_a   1.000
_cell.length_b   1.000
_cell.length_c   1.000
_cell.angle_alpha   90.00
_cell.angle_beta   90.00
_cell.angle_gamma   90.00
#
_symmetry.space_group_name_H-M   'P 1'
#
loop_
_entity.id
_entity.type
_entity.pdbx_description
1 polymer ?
#
loop_
_entity_poly.entity_id
_entity_poly.type
_entity_poly.pdbx_seq_one_letter_code
_entity_poly.pdbx_strand_id
1 'polypeptide(L)'
;MSFQETFAAIKQQFINTDVSKLDSPFAIQINLTGKDAGTFYVEAKDGKLSIEPYEYQDRDVLVTISSTNLLKIAGGKLDPVMAFTFGKLKAEGNIGKALELKKLLKK
;
A
#
# COMPACT_ATOMS: atom_id res chain seq x y z
N MET A 1 7.27 -4.98 -16.96
CA MET A 1 7.98 -4.16 -15.96
C MET A 1 8.62 -5.06 -14.92
N SER A 2 9.78 -4.68 -14.43
CA SER A 2 10.39 -5.36 -13.30
C SER A 2 9.75 -4.88 -11.99
N PHE A 3 10.02 -5.62 -10.90
CA PHE A 3 9.57 -5.18 -9.59
C PHE A 3 10.10 -3.78 -9.26
N GLN A 4 11.38 -3.51 -9.55
CA GLN A 4 11.97 -2.20 -9.26
C GLN A 4 11.25 -1.07 -9.99
N GLU A 5 10.90 -1.28 -11.25
CA GLU A 5 10.17 -0.27 -12.02
C GLU A 5 8.77 -0.05 -11.48
N THR A 6 8.07 -1.13 -11.16
CA THR A 6 6.71 -1.06 -10.57
C THR A 6 6.76 -0.39 -9.22
N PHE A 7 7.72 -0.77 -8.37
CA PHE A 7 7.90 -0.18 -7.06
C PHE A 7 8.17 1.32 -7.16
N ALA A 8 9.04 1.73 -8.08
CA ALA A 8 9.34 3.15 -8.28
C ALA A 8 8.10 3.94 -8.69
N ALA A 9 7.27 3.37 -9.57
CA ALA A 9 6.02 4.02 -9.98
C ALA A 9 5.05 4.18 -8.82
N ILE A 10 4.93 3.15 -7.98
CA ILE A 10 4.06 3.18 -6.81
C ILE A 10 4.58 4.22 -5.80
N LYS A 11 5.88 4.20 -5.55
CA LYS A 11 6.50 5.14 -4.61
C LYS A 11 6.27 6.59 -5.04
N GLN A 12 6.38 6.89 -6.34
CA GLN A 12 6.13 8.22 -6.87
C GLN A 12 4.69 8.66 -6.62
N GLN A 13 3.74 7.75 -6.68
CA GLN A 13 2.34 8.05 -6.44
C GLN A 13 2.06 8.43 -4.99
N PHE A 14 2.78 7.81 -4.06
CA PHE A 14 2.50 7.95 -2.63
C PHE A 14 3.42 8.90 -1.88
N ILE A 15 4.63 9.16 -2.38
CA ILE A 15 5.67 9.84 -1.60
C ILE A 15 5.28 11.25 -1.17
N ASN A 16 4.41 11.91 -1.92
CA ASN A 16 3.94 13.26 -1.62
C ASN A 16 2.61 13.28 -0.86
N THR A 17 2.16 12.12 -0.38
CA THR A 17 0.92 12.03 0.38
C THR A 17 1.12 12.68 1.75
N ASP A 18 0.17 13.54 2.14
CA ASP A 18 0.20 14.19 3.45
C ASP A 18 -0.26 13.21 4.52
N VAL A 19 0.65 12.83 5.41
CA VAL A 19 0.36 11.91 6.51
C VAL A 19 0.26 12.62 7.86
N SER A 20 0.31 13.95 7.88
CA SER A 20 0.26 14.72 9.11
C SER A 20 -1.06 14.61 9.85
N LYS A 21 -2.13 14.27 9.15
CA LYS A 21 -3.49 14.14 9.72
C LYS A 21 -3.80 12.74 10.25
N LEU A 22 -2.86 11.81 10.20
CA LEU A 22 -3.08 10.47 10.73
C LEU A 22 -3.11 10.51 12.26
N ASP A 23 -4.11 9.83 12.83
CA ASP A 23 -4.29 9.78 14.28
C ASP A 23 -3.25 8.89 14.95
N SER A 24 -2.75 7.89 14.24
CA SER A 24 -1.78 6.96 14.79
C SER A 24 -0.87 6.43 13.69
N PRO A 25 0.36 6.02 14.03
CA PRO A 25 1.25 5.44 13.04
C PRO A 25 0.71 4.11 12.54
N PHE A 26 1.07 3.75 11.30
CA PHE A 26 0.74 2.44 10.77
C PHE A 26 1.88 1.94 9.89
N ALA A 27 1.95 0.61 9.73
CA ALA A 27 2.90 -0.05 8.85
C ALA A 27 2.17 -1.15 8.09
N ILE A 28 2.27 -1.12 6.78
CA ILE A 28 1.64 -2.10 5.91
C ILE A 28 2.71 -2.73 5.03
N GLN A 29 2.82 -4.06 5.08
CA GLN A 29 3.66 -4.79 4.14
C GLN A 29 2.81 -5.17 2.95
N ILE A 30 3.31 -4.97 1.75
CA ILE A 30 2.59 -5.27 0.52
C ILE A 30 3.38 -6.30 -0.27
N ASN A 31 2.76 -7.45 -0.51
CA ASN A 31 3.30 -8.50 -1.36
C ASN A 31 2.64 -8.39 -2.73
N LEU A 32 3.42 -8.04 -3.73
CA LEU A 32 2.93 -7.99 -5.11
C LEU A 32 3.01 -9.37 -5.74
N THR A 33 1.95 -9.73 -6.46
CA THR A 33 1.89 -10.98 -7.20
C THR A 33 1.95 -10.72 -8.70
N GLY A 34 2.21 -11.74 -9.48
CA GLY A 34 2.29 -11.66 -10.94
C GLY A 34 3.71 -11.53 -11.45
N LYS A 35 3.86 -10.93 -12.62
CA LYS A 35 5.16 -10.80 -13.29
C LYS A 35 6.13 -9.90 -12.54
N ASP A 36 5.61 -8.95 -11.80
CA ASP A 36 6.40 -7.96 -11.06
C ASP A 36 6.43 -8.32 -9.57
N ALA A 37 6.41 -9.60 -9.24
CA ALA A 37 6.33 -10.07 -7.86
C ALA A 37 7.48 -9.53 -7.01
N GLY A 38 7.15 -9.14 -5.80
CA GLY A 38 8.11 -8.61 -4.83
C GLY A 38 7.40 -8.09 -3.61
N THR A 39 8.17 -7.63 -2.64
CA THR A 39 7.65 -7.17 -1.35
C THR A 39 8.20 -5.79 -1.03
N PHE A 40 7.34 -4.93 -0.53
CA PHE A 40 7.75 -3.63 0.01
C PHE A 40 6.83 -3.27 1.17
N TYR A 41 7.19 -2.22 1.91
CA TYR A 41 6.33 -1.74 2.98
C TYR A 41 6.05 -0.26 2.84
N VAL A 42 4.94 0.16 3.43
CA VAL A 42 4.55 1.56 3.56
C VAL A 42 4.37 1.83 5.05
N GLU A 43 5.15 2.75 5.59
CA GLU A 43 5.06 3.12 6.99
C GLU A 43 4.80 4.61 7.11
N ALA A 44 3.81 4.98 7.90
CA ALA A 44 3.54 6.37 8.25
C ALA A 44 3.74 6.54 9.75
N LYS A 45 4.70 7.37 10.14
CA LYS A 45 5.07 7.56 11.53
C LYS A 45 5.69 8.95 11.71
N ASP A 46 5.29 9.63 12.77
CA ASP A 46 5.86 10.94 13.12
C ASP A 46 5.77 11.96 11.98
N GLY A 47 4.68 11.93 11.23
CA GLY A 47 4.46 12.84 10.11
C GLY A 47 5.27 12.51 8.86
N LYS A 48 5.92 11.35 8.82
CA LYS A 48 6.75 10.93 7.71
C LYS A 48 6.20 9.66 7.07
N LEU A 49 6.30 9.59 5.75
CA LEU A 49 5.94 8.42 4.99
C LEU A 49 7.20 7.76 4.46
N SER A 50 7.38 6.48 4.80
CA SER A 50 8.52 5.67 4.32
C SER A 50 7.99 4.54 3.45
N ILE A 51 8.56 4.39 2.26
CA ILE A 51 8.20 3.33 1.33
C ILE A 51 9.51 2.70 0.87
N GLU A 52 9.74 1.44 1.29
CA GLU A 52 11.02 0.77 1.03
C GLU A 52 10.78 -0.67 0.56
N PRO A 53 11.65 -1.21 -0.30
CA PRO A 53 11.44 -2.53 -0.90
C PRO A 53 11.92 -3.68 0.00
N TYR A 54 11.44 -3.72 1.24
CA TYR A 54 11.80 -4.72 2.22
C TYR A 54 10.58 -5.23 2.95
N GLU A 55 10.73 -6.37 3.64
CA GLU A 55 9.73 -6.87 4.56
C GLU A 55 9.71 -6.03 5.84
N TYR A 56 8.53 -5.93 6.45
CA TYR A 56 8.38 -5.22 7.71
C TYR A 56 7.71 -6.14 8.71
N GLN A 57 8.49 -6.66 9.66
CA GLN A 57 8.00 -7.67 10.60
C GLN A 57 6.96 -7.14 11.59
N ASP A 58 7.09 -5.90 12.02
CA ASP A 58 6.16 -5.29 12.96
C ASP A 58 4.97 -4.63 12.25
N ARG A 59 4.62 -5.13 11.11
CA ARG A 59 3.51 -4.57 10.30
C ARG A 59 2.17 -4.75 11.00
N ASP A 60 1.30 -3.76 10.83
CA ASP A 60 -0.09 -3.83 11.29
C ASP A 60 -0.94 -4.68 10.34
N VAL A 61 -0.63 -4.63 9.05
CA VAL A 61 -1.39 -5.29 8.01
C VAL A 61 -0.45 -5.90 6.98
N LEU A 62 -0.81 -7.07 6.50
CA LEU A 62 -0.17 -7.69 5.33
C LEU A 62 -1.17 -7.67 4.18
N VAL A 63 -0.80 -7.01 3.09
CA VAL A 63 -1.64 -6.91 1.89
C VAL A 63 -1.01 -7.72 0.77
N THR A 64 -1.82 -8.52 0.08
CA THR A 64 -1.39 -9.25 -1.11
C THR A 64 -2.26 -8.81 -2.28
N ILE A 65 -1.63 -8.33 -3.35
CA ILE A 65 -2.34 -7.75 -4.49
C ILE A 65 -1.42 -7.81 -5.73
N SER A 66 -2.01 -7.90 -6.92
CA SER A 66 -1.22 -7.82 -8.14
C SER A 66 -0.73 -6.38 -8.36
N SER A 67 0.40 -6.24 -9.03
CA SER A 67 0.95 -4.93 -9.36
C SER A 67 -0.03 -4.12 -10.22
N THR A 68 -0.71 -4.76 -11.15
CA THR A 68 -1.70 -4.10 -12.00
C THR A 68 -2.84 -3.49 -11.17
N ASN A 69 -3.37 -4.26 -10.21
CA ASN A 69 -4.46 -3.77 -9.38
C ASN A 69 -3.99 -2.67 -8.42
N LEU A 70 -2.79 -2.80 -7.88
CA LEU A 70 -2.26 -1.77 -6.99
C LEU A 70 -2.05 -0.45 -7.72
N LEU A 71 -1.54 -0.49 -8.95
CA LEU A 71 -1.39 0.72 -9.75
C LEU A 71 -2.74 1.37 -10.07
N LYS A 72 -3.79 0.57 -10.29
CA LYS A 72 -5.14 1.10 -10.47
C LYS A 72 -5.66 1.78 -9.21
N ILE A 73 -5.38 1.20 -8.05
CA ILE A 73 -5.75 1.83 -6.78
C ILE A 73 -5.01 3.15 -6.60
N ALA A 74 -3.70 3.14 -6.85
CA ALA A 74 -2.87 4.34 -6.72
C ALA A 74 -3.33 5.45 -7.66
N GLY A 75 -3.78 5.09 -8.86
CA GLY A 75 -4.28 6.04 -9.85
C GLY A 75 -5.73 6.45 -9.66
N GLY A 76 -6.40 5.94 -8.63
CA GLY A 76 -7.80 6.27 -8.34
C GLY A 76 -8.81 5.56 -9.23
N LYS A 77 -8.37 4.54 -10.00
CA LYS A 77 -9.24 3.80 -10.92
C LYS A 77 -9.90 2.58 -10.28
N LEU A 78 -9.43 2.17 -9.11
CA LEU A 78 -9.96 1.03 -8.39
C LEU A 78 -10.03 1.39 -6.91
N ASP A 79 -11.20 1.23 -6.31
CA ASP A 79 -11.40 1.48 -4.89
C ASP A 79 -10.83 0.29 -4.10
N PRO A 80 -9.98 0.53 -3.08
CA PRO A 80 -9.38 -0.57 -2.32
C PRO A 80 -10.41 -1.41 -1.55
N VAL A 81 -11.50 -0.82 -1.07
CA VAL A 81 -12.54 -1.58 -0.38
C VAL A 81 -13.25 -2.51 -1.37
N MET A 82 -13.54 -2.01 -2.58
CA MET A 82 -14.13 -2.83 -3.62
C MET A 82 -13.19 -3.95 -4.04
N ALA A 83 -11.91 -3.65 -4.17
CA ALA A 83 -10.90 -4.66 -4.51
C ALA A 83 -10.87 -5.77 -3.47
N PHE A 84 -10.93 -5.42 -2.18
CA PHE A 84 -10.99 -6.38 -1.08
C PHE A 84 -12.25 -7.23 -1.18
N THR A 85 -13.41 -6.61 -1.39
CA THR A 85 -14.70 -7.29 -1.49
C THR A 85 -14.73 -8.30 -2.63
N PHE A 86 -14.15 -7.95 -3.78
CA PHE A 86 -14.16 -8.81 -4.96
C PHE A 86 -12.96 -9.77 -5.03
N GLY A 87 -12.17 -9.86 -3.96
CA GLY A 87 -11.05 -10.79 -3.93
C GLY A 87 -9.83 -10.40 -4.74
N LYS A 88 -9.77 -9.16 -5.22
CA LYS A 88 -8.62 -8.63 -5.96
C LYS A 88 -7.49 -8.17 -5.04
N LEU A 89 -7.78 -8.03 -3.77
CA LEU A 89 -6.84 -7.65 -2.73
C LEU A 89 -7.11 -8.51 -1.51
N LYS A 90 -6.06 -9.06 -0.92
CA LYS A 90 -6.15 -9.80 0.34
C LYS A 90 -5.46 -9.00 1.42
N ALA A 91 -6.06 -8.94 2.59
CA ALA A 91 -5.50 -8.20 3.72
C ALA A 91 -5.63 -9.05 4.98
N GLU A 92 -4.54 -9.14 5.73
CA GLU A 92 -4.48 -9.86 7.00
C GLU A 92 -3.94 -8.94 8.07
N GLY A 93 -4.49 -9.00 9.26
CA GLY A 93 -4.07 -8.20 10.39
C GLY A 93 -5.09 -7.14 10.75
N ASN A 94 -4.62 -5.96 11.10
CA ASN A 94 -5.48 -4.87 11.55
C ASN A 94 -6.12 -4.15 10.36
N ILE A 95 -7.32 -4.57 10.00
CA ILE A 95 -8.03 -4.02 8.84
C ILE A 95 -8.34 -2.53 9.02
N GLY A 96 -8.52 -2.07 10.27
CA GLY A 96 -8.72 -0.64 10.54
C GLY A 96 -7.53 0.19 10.08
N LYS A 97 -6.31 -0.33 10.23
CA LYS A 97 -5.10 0.35 9.75
C LYS A 97 -5.03 0.34 8.22
N ALA A 98 -5.52 -0.72 7.59
CA ALA A 98 -5.59 -0.75 6.12
C ALA A 98 -6.53 0.34 5.58
N LEU A 99 -7.62 0.62 6.29
CA LEU A 99 -8.54 1.69 5.91
C LEU A 99 -7.91 3.08 6.04
N GLU A 100 -6.92 3.24 6.93
CA GLU A 100 -6.16 4.50 7.01
C GLU A 100 -5.41 4.77 5.70
N LEU A 101 -4.88 3.73 5.07
CA LEU A 101 -4.23 3.88 3.78
C LEU A 101 -5.20 4.42 2.72
N LYS A 102 -6.46 3.97 2.76
CA LYS A 102 -7.47 4.47 1.84
C LYS A 102 -7.65 5.98 1.98
N LYS A 103 -7.63 6.50 3.21
CA LYS A 103 -7.75 7.93 3.44
C LYS A 103 -6.60 8.71 2.80
N LEU A 104 -5.40 8.14 2.80
CA LEU A 104 -4.23 8.77 2.18
C LEU A 104 -4.32 8.81 0.67
N LEU A 105 -5.01 7.84 0.06
CA LEU A 105 -5.16 7.73 -1.39
C LEU A 105 -6.29 8.60 -1.93
N LYS A 106 -7.13 9.11 -1.07
CA LYS A 106 -8.26 9.93 -1.47
C LYS A 106 -7.78 11.34 -1.77
N LYS A 107 -7.80 11.67 -3.03
CA LYS A 107 -7.41 12.99 -3.50
C LYS A 107 -8.63 13.89 -3.63
#